data_6ddd912c0b6ebfdb114ffb4f11aedc79
#
_entry.id   6ddd912c0b6ebfdb114ffb4f11aedc79
#
_cell.length_a   1.000
_cell.length_b   1.000
_cell.length_c   1.000
_cell.angle_alpha   90.00
_cell.angle_beta   90.00
_cell.angle_gamma   90.00
#
_symmetry.space_group_name_H-M   'P 1'
#
loop_
_entity.id
_entity.type
_entity.pdbx_description
1 polymer ?
#
loop_
_entity_poly.entity_id
_entity_poly.type
_entity_poly.pdbx_seq_one_letter_code
_entity_poly.pdbx_strand_id
1 'polypeptide(L)'
;MKIGLTLPNRGVLFGAVTAEQMLHLAERADASDRIQSVWVGDSLLGKPRVESISLLAAVAGRTRRVRLGTACMASFPLRDPVFLAYQWASLDVIAQGRTVLVVCTGIIPQKGGRIEGDLYALERRDRVTRMIEWIKILRLLWTESDASFEGQHYRFRGITIEPRPAAKPHPPIWIANNAIGNLDLIGRTHLRVARHADGWETSLPDPQDLAWRLNDIRSKLLDEGRDPKAFETHLYHNININDDREHAFEESKRFLETYYGEEFSPTRIRSWCALGSPEECVEHLLAYKRLGFSELTLRLTSWDQEAQFERLVGEVLPALEEAA
;
A
#
# COMPACT_ATOMS: atom_id res chain seq x y z
N MET A 1 -9.80 -0.54 14.46
CA MET A 1 -9.20 -0.50 13.09
C MET A 1 -8.35 0.75 13.02
N LYS A 2 -7.08 0.64 12.63
CA LYS A 2 -6.18 1.80 12.41
C LYS A 2 -6.59 2.54 11.13
N ILE A 3 -6.34 3.85 11.07
CA ILE A 3 -6.57 4.66 9.87
C ILE A 3 -5.23 5.17 9.32
N GLY A 4 -5.04 5.02 8.04
CA GLY A 4 -3.90 5.54 7.29
C GLY A 4 -4.31 6.61 6.27
N LEU A 5 -3.35 7.44 5.88
CA LEU A 5 -3.49 8.42 4.80
C LEU A 5 -2.58 8.05 3.63
N THR A 6 -3.11 7.99 2.42
CA THR A 6 -2.29 7.85 1.21
C THR A 6 -1.98 9.20 0.63
N LEU A 7 -0.70 9.58 0.59
CA LEU A 7 -0.24 10.80 -0.07
C LEU A 7 -0.39 10.68 -1.60
N PRO A 8 -0.89 11.72 -2.26
CA PRO A 8 -1.13 11.70 -3.71
C PRO A 8 0.16 11.96 -4.50
N ASN A 9 1.19 11.11 -4.35
CA ASN A 9 2.51 11.34 -4.94
C ASN A 9 2.57 11.33 -6.49
N ARG A 10 1.51 10.91 -7.16
CA ARG A 10 1.32 11.15 -8.60
C ARG A 10 0.64 12.49 -8.87
N GLY A 11 -0.07 13.05 -7.89
CA GLY A 11 -0.78 14.32 -7.98
C GLY A 11 0.11 15.50 -8.38
N VAL A 12 1.40 15.42 -8.07
CA VAL A 12 2.41 16.42 -8.52
C VAL A 12 2.45 16.56 -10.03
N LEU A 13 2.21 15.49 -10.78
CA LEU A 13 2.29 15.49 -12.24
C LEU A 13 1.10 16.19 -12.94
N PHE A 14 -0.01 16.36 -12.22
CA PHE A 14 -1.21 17.02 -12.77
C PHE A 14 -1.73 18.15 -11.86
N GLY A 15 -0.86 18.66 -10.99
CA GLY A 15 -1.11 19.88 -10.22
C GLY A 15 -2.10 19.74 -9.05
N ALA A 16 -2.40 18.51 -8.59
CA ALA A 16 -3.24 18.33 -7.42
C ALA A 16 -2.52 18.69 -6.12
N VAL A 17 -1.20 18.53 -6.08
CA VAL A 17 -0.34 18.91 -4.95
C VAL A 17 1.06 19.26 -5.43
N THR A 18 1.79 20.04 -4.64
CA THR A 18 3.25 20.17 -4.71
C THR A 18 3.93 19.12 -3.81
N ALA A 19 5.23 18.92 -3.95
CA ALA A 19 6.00 18.07 -3.06
C ALA A 19 5.94 18.58 -1.60
N GLU A 20 6.01 19.90 -1.40
CA GLU A 20 5.92 20.51 -0.07
C GLU A 20 4.56 20.31 0.58
N GLN A 21 3.47 20.45 -0.16
CA GLN A 21 2.12 20.16 0.35
C GLN A 21 1.96 18.70 0.77
N MET A 22 2.55 17.74 0.04
CA MET A 22 2.54 16.33 0.46
C MET A 22 3.28 16.12 1.78
N LEU A 23 4.43 16.77 1.97
CA LEU A 23 5.20 16.67 3.21
C LEU A 23 4.43 17.31 4.36
N HIS A 24 3.77 18.44 4.12
CA HIS A 24 2.92 19.09 5.11
C HIS A 24 1.71 18.21 5.51
N LEU A 25 1.05 17.57 4.56
CA LEU A 25 -0.01 16.60 4.88
C LEU A 25 0.49 15.44 5.74
N ALA A 26 1.72 14.96 5.52
CA ALA A 26 2.33 13.93 6.36
C ALA A 26 2.62 14.43 7.77
N GLU A 27 3.11 15.66 7.94
CA GLU A 27 3.31 16.30 9.25
C GLU A 27 1.98 16.43 10.01
N ARG A 28 0.93 16.84 9.32
CA ARG A 28 -0.41 16.94 9.89
C ARG A 28 -0.98 15.58 10.29
N ALA A 29 -0.76 14.55 9.47
CA ALA A 29 -1.12 13.18 9.82
C ALA A 29 -0.35 12.70 11.06
N ASP A 30 0.94 13.04 11.18
CA ASP A 30 1.76 12.72 12.34
C ASP A 30 1.31 13.45 13.61
N ALA A 31 0.82 14.68 13.49
CA ALA A 31 0.28 15.47 14.59
C ALA A 31 -1.13 15.03 15.02
N SER A 32 -1.87 14.33 14.16
CA SER A 32 -3.23 13.86 14.43
C SER A 32 -3.22 12.50 15.12
N ASP A 33 -3.80 12.37 16.31
CA ASP A 33 -3.95 11.08 17.01
C ASP A 33 -4.82 10.08 16.25
N ARG A 34 -5.62 10.53 15.28
CA ARG A 34 -6.55 9.71 14.49
C ARG A 34 -5.93 9.04 13.26
N ILE A 35 -4.75 9.50 12.82
CA ILE A 35 -4.02 8.89 11.69
C ILE A 35 -2.83 8.11 12.25
N GLN A 36 -2.72 6.81 11.94
CA GLN A 36 -1.67 5.94 12.46
C GLN A 36 -0.59 5.61 11.43
N SER A 37 -0.81 5.93 10.16
CA SER A 37 0.14 5.62 9.09
C SER A 37 0.02 6.54 7.89
N VAL A 38 1.11 6.66 7.14
CA VAL A 38 1.19 7.41 5.89
C VAL A 38 1.75 6.49 4.80
N TRP A 39 1.07 6.46 3.67
CA TRP A 39 1.37 5.55 2.56
C TRP A 39 1.65 6.30 1.27
N VAL A 40 2.55 5.76 0.45
CA VAL A 40 2.85 6.31 -0.87
C VAL A 40 2.72 5.23 -1.95
N GLY A 41 2.23 5.60 -3.12
CA GLY A 41 2.23 4.70 -4.26
C GLY A 41 3.62 4.56 -4.88
N ASP A 42 3.85 3.46 -5.59
CA ASP A 42 5.08 3.21 -6.36
C ASP A 42 4.74 2.71 -7.76
N SER A 43 5.44 3.20 -8.75
CA SER A 43 5.45 2.69 -10.13
C SER A 43 6.48 3.46 -10.94
N LEU A 44 7.25 2.80 -11.76
CA LEU A 44 8.29 3.43 -12.59
C LEU A 44 7.67 4.07 -13.85
N LEU A 45 7.33 3.29 -14.85
CA LEU A 45 6.82 3.75 -16.15
C LEU A 45 5.32 3.49 -16.33
N GLY A 46 4.78 2.50 -15.63
CA GLY A 46 3.36 2.16 -15.73
C GLY A 46 2.45 3.31 -15.27
N LYS A 47 2.77 3.91 -14.13
CA LYS A 47 2.09 5.08 -13.55
C LYS A 47 3.12 5.98 -12.86
N PRO A 48 3.90 6.78 -13.62
CA PRO A 48 4.98 7.62 -13.10
C PRO A 48 4.52 8.54 -11.96
N ARG A 49 5.39 8.75 -10.97
CA ARG A 49 5.13 9.56 -9.77
C ARG A 49 6.44 9.96 -9.09
N VAL A 50 6.36 10.78 -8.06
CA VAL A 50 7.51 10.99 -7.16
C VAL A 50 7.93 9.64 -6.59
N GLU A 51 9.23 9.32 -6.67
CA GLU A 51 9.78 8.01 -6.30
C GLU A 51 9.51 7.70 -4.82
N SER A 52 9.10 6.48 -4.55
CA SER A 52 8.52 6.10 -3.26
C SER A 52 9.50 6.14 -2.10
N ILE A 53 10.72 5.61 -2.26
CA ILE A 53 11.72 5.57 -1.18
C ILE A 53 12.23 6.98 -0.88
N SER A 54 12.47 7.78 -1.91
CA SER A 54 12.88 9.18 -1.77
C SER A 54 11.85 10.02 -1.01
N LEU A 55 10.55 9.85 -1.36
CA LEU A 55 9.48 10.54 -0.65
C LEU A 55 9.33 10.05 0.78
N LEU A 56 9.36 8.73 1.01
CA LEU A 56 9.27 8.17 2.36
C LEU A 56 10.44 8.62 3.26
N ALA A 57 11.66 8.77 2.71
CA ALA A 57 12.79 9.30 3.46
C ALA A 57 12.57 10.76 3.88
N ALA A 58 12.03 11.60 2.99
CA ALA A 58 11.67 12.96 3.32
C ALA A 58 10.56 13.04 4.39
N VAL A 59 9.52 12.21 4.26
CA VAL A 59 8.44 12.08 5.26
C VAL A 59 8.99 11.59 6.60
N ALA A 60 9.89 10.58 6.60
CA ALA A 60 10.51 10.07 7.83
C ALA A 60 11.30 11.14 8.59
N GLY A 61 11.96 12.06 7.86
CA GLY A 61 12.66 13.20 8.46
C GLY A 61 11.76 14.21 9.14
N ARG A 62 10.49 14.31 8.69
CA ARG A 62 9.50 15.29 9.20
C ARG A 62 8.48 14.71 10.20
N THR A 63 8.42 13.40 10.35
CA THR A 63 7.45 12.69 11.19
C THR A 63 8.13 11.89 12.30
N ARG A 64 7.39 11.58 13.39
CA ARG A 64 7.94 10.84 14.53
C ARG A 64 7.08 9.65 14.97
N ARG A 65 5.79 9.66 14.66
CA ARG A 65 4.81 8.71 15.23
C ARG A 65 4.23 7.76 14.19
N VAL A 66 3.77 8.28 13.05
CA VAL A 66 3.05 7.47 12.04
C VAL A 66 3.95 6.42 11.40
N ARG A 67 3.38 5.25 11.15
CA ARG A 67 4.02 4.22 10.31
C ARG A 67 4.13 4.74 8.87
N LEU A 68 5.13 4.29 8.16
CA LEU A 68 5.44 4.74 6.80
C LEU A 68 5.54 3.54 5.86
N GLY A 69 4.87 3.58 4.72
CA GLY A 69 4.93 2.45 3.81
C GLY A 69 4.57 2.74 2.36
N THR A 70 4.79 1.75 1.54
CA THR A 70 4.32 1.75 0.15
C THR A 70 2.93 1.11 0.06
N ALA A 71 2.07 1.62 -0.84
CA ALA A 71 0.75 1.03 -1.08
C ALA A 71 0.48 0.92 -2.61
N CYS A 72 1.05 -0.08 -3.29
CA CYS A 72 2.18 -0.98 -2.99
C CYS A 72 3.41 -0.63 -3.85
N MET A 73 4.57 -1.26 -3.59
CA MET A 73 5.77 -1.13 -4.44
C MET A 73 5.62 -1.97 -5.71
N ALA A 74 5.10 -1.35 -6.77
CA ALA A 74 4.90 -1.99 -8.07
C ALA A 74 6.21 -2.23 -8.83
N SER A 75 7.25 -1.45 -8.55
CA SER A 75 8.59 -1.62 -9.10
C SER A 75 9.41 -2.70 -8.38
N PHE A 76 8.87 -3.35 -7.35
CA PHE A 76 9.62 -4.32 -6.53
C PHE A 76 10.36 -5.39 -7.35
N PRO A 77 9.74 -6.09 -8.34
CA PRO A 77 10.45 -7.08 -9.13
C PRO A 77 11.47 -6.51 -10.12
N LEU A 78 11.48 -5.18 -10.33
CA LEU A 78 12.40 -4.49 -11.24
C LEU A 78 13.69 -4.05 -10.54
N ARG A 79 13.66 -3.94 -9.20
CA ARG A 79 14.79 -3.45 -8.40
C ARG A 79 15.81 -4.57 -8.16
N ASP A 80 17.07 -4.21 -8.05
CA ASP A 80 18.08 -5.12 -7.51
C ASP A 80 17.79 -5.41 -6.03
N PRO A 81 17.67 -6.67 -5.59
CA PRO A 81 17.24 -6.99 -4.23
C PRO A 81 18.27 -6.66 -3.16
N VAL A 82 19.57 -6.72 -3.45
CA VAL A 82 20.63 -6.36 -2.49
C VAL A 82 20.64 -4.85 -2.29
N PHE A 83 20.56 -4.10 -3.39
CA PHE A 83 20.51 -2.64 -3.31
C PHE A 83 19.22 -2.14 -2.63
N LEU A 84 18.08 -2.77 -2.91
CA LEU A 84 16.83 -2.45 -2.24
C LEU A 84 16.88 -2.79 -0.74
N ALA A 85 17.47 -3.92 -0.36
CA ALA A 85 17.64 -4.28 1.05
C ALA A 85 18.45 -3.20 1.81
N TYR A 86 19.54 -2.70 1.21
CA TYR A 86 20.35 -1.61 1.75
C TYR A 86 19.55 -0.29 1.84
N GLN A 87 18.86 0.10 0.77
CA GLN A 87 18.05 1.33 0.76
C GLN A 87 16.94 1.31 1.81
N TRP A 88 16.21 0.19 1.89
CA TRP A 88 15.10 0.07 2.84
C TRP A 88 15.59 0.00 4.29
N ALA A 89 16.70 -0.67 4.56
CA ALA A 89 17.32 -0.66 5.89
C ALA A 89 17.72 0.76 6.32
N SER A 90 18.30 1.55 5.40
CA SER A 90 18.66 2.95 5.66
C SER A 90 17.40 3.80 5.93
N LEU A 91 16.36 3.64 5.13
CA LEU A 91 15.06 4.29 5.36
C LEU A 91 14.47 3.92 6.73
N ASP A 92 14.53 2.64 7.09
CA ASP A 92 13.99 2.15 8.36
C ASP A 92 14.76 2.71 9.58
N VAL A 93 16.08 2.87 9.46
CA VAL A 93 16.90 3.56 10.47
C VAL A 93 16.47 5.03 10.62
N ILE A 94 16.32 5.77 9.51
CA ILE A 94 15.83 7.17 9.52
C ILE A 94 14.43 7.25 10.14
N ALA A 95 13.56 6.30 9.79
CA ALA A 95 12.20 6.20 10.30
C ALA A 95 12.12 5.57 11.72
N GLN A 96 13.23 5.18 12.34
CA GLN A 96 13.29 4.59 13.68
C GLN A 96 12.39 3.33 13.82
N GLY A 97 12.40 2.45 12.81
CA GLY A 97 11.66 1.18 12.84
C GLY A 97 10.17 1.29 12.50
N ARG A 98 9.72 2.42 11.94
CA ARG A 98 8.30 2.65 11.60
C ARG A 98 7.92 2.21 10.19
N THR A 99 8.81 1.59 9.41
CA THR A 99 8.53 1.27 8.01
C THR A 99 7.76 -0.04 7.83
N VAL A 100 6.95 -0.10 6.76
CA VAL A 100 6.27 -1.30 6.26
C VAL A 100 6.47 -1.36 4.75
N LEU A 101 7.05 -2.45 4.26
CA LEU A 101 7.25 -2.67 2.83
C LEU A 101 6.09 -3.48 2.25
N VAL A 102 5.16 -2.82 1.56
CA VAL A 102 4.11 -3.55 0.82
C VAL A 102 4.56 -3.75 -0.62
N VAL A 103 4.65 -4.99 -1.04
CA VAL A 103 5.13 -5.39 -2.37
C VAL A 103 4.03 -5.97 -3.24
N CYS A 104 4.17 -5.84 -4.54
CA CYS A 104 3.33 -6.50 -5.51
C CYS A 104 4.09 -6.84 -6.79
N THR A 105 3.44 -7.57 -7.69
CA THR A 105 4.06 -7.98 -8.97
C THR A 105 4.14 -6.87 -10.02
N GLY A 106 3.55 -5.70 -9.74
CA GLY A 106 3.49 -4.56 -10.68
C GLY A 106 2.35 -4.68 -11.70
N ILE A 107 2.13 -3.59 -12.44
CA ILE A 107 1.03 -3.46 -13.40
C ILE A 107 1.55 -3.81 -14.80
N ILE A 108 1.06 -4.91 -15.38
CA ILE A 108 1.51 -5.43 -16.67
C ILE A 108 0.71 -4.93 -17.88
N PRO A 109 -0.63 -4.73 -17.81
CA PRO A 109 -1.43 -4.49 -19.02
C PRO A 109 -1.20 -3.12 -19.69
N GLN A 110 -0.85 -2.10 -18.92
CA GLN A 110 -0.66 -0.75 -19.46
C GLN A 110 0.62 -0.63 -20.28
N LYS A 111 0.64 0.35 -21.21
CA LYS A 111 1.78 0.62 -22.11
C LYS A 111 3.10 0.73 -21.33
N GLY A 112 3.13 1.50 -20.24
CA GLY A 112 4.31 1.67 -19.39
C GLY A 112 4.78 0.37 -18.76
N GLY A 113 3.86 -0.50 -18.31
CA GLY A 113 4.20 -1.82 -17.74
C GLY A 113 4.76 -2.79 -18.78
N ARG A 114 4.35 -2.68 -20.06
CA ARG A 114 4.98 -3.43 -21.16
C ARG A 114 6.40 -2.96 -21.41
N ILE A 115 6.60 -1.64 -21.48
CA ILE A 115 7.94 -1.04 -21.63
C ILE A 115 8.85 -1.47 -20.46
N GLU A 116 8.37 -1.52 -19.23
CA GLU A 116 9.11 -2.05 -18.08
C GLU A 116 9.49 -3.52 -18.30
N GLY A 117 8.56 -4.35 -18.80
CA GLY A 117 8.82 -5.75 -19.12
C GLY A 117 9.96 -5.91 -20.11
N ASP A 118 9.92 -5.16 -21.21
CA ASP A 118 10.94 -5.18 -22.25
C ASP A 118 12.29 -4.67 -21.74
N LEU A 119 12.30 -3.52 -21.02
CA LEU A 119 13.51 -2.90 -20.48
C LEU A 119 14.28 -3.79 -19.49
N TYR A 120 13.54 -4.52 -18.66
CA TYR A 120 14.12 -5.38 -17.61
C TYR A 120 14.13 -6.87 -17.99
N ALA A 121 13.79 -7.22 -19.24
CA ALA A 121 13.64 -8.60 -19.72
C ALA A 121 12.79 -9.44 -18.75
N LEU A 122 11.63 -8.91 -18.33
CA LEU A 122 10.84 -9.45 -17.25
C LEU A 122 9.44 -9.87 -17.71
N GLU A 123 9.25 -11.16 -17.90
CA GLU A 123 7.95 -11.75 -18.21
C GLU A 123 6.99 -11.77 -17.01
N ARG A 124 5.70 -11.91 -17.28
CA ARG A 124 4.66 -11.95 -16.24
C ARG A 124 4.91 -13.03 -15.18
N ARG A 125 5.32 -14.23 -15.61
CA ARG A 125 5.62 -15.36 -14.69
C ARG A 125 6.80 -15.04 -13.78
N ASP A 126 7.82 -14.34 -14.29
CA ASP A 126 9.03 -14.02 -13.55
C ASP A 126 8.80 -12.94 -12.49
N ARG A 127 7.83 -12.05 -12.69
CA ARG A 127 7.47 -11.04 -11.68
C ARG A 127 7.03 -11.69 -10.36
N VAL A 128 6.30 -12.80 -10.43
CA VAL A 128 5.84 -13.53 -9.24
C VAL A 128 6.99 -14.25 -8.55
N THR A 129 7.80 -14.99 -9.32
CA THR A 129 8.92 -15.75 -8.77
C THR A 129 10.02 -14.84 -8.23
N ARG A 130 10.36 -13.75 -8.93
CA ARG A 130 11.25 -12.70 -8.42
C ARG A 130 10.71 -12.06 -7.14
N MET A 131 9.42 -11.71 -7.07
CA MET A 131 8.85 -11.12 -5.86
C MET A 131 9.07 -12.04 -4.64
N ILE A 132 8.82 -13.33 -4.78
CA ILE A 132 9.03 -14.28 -3.68
C ILE A 132 10.51 -14.40 -3.32
N GLU A 133 11.38 -14.47 -4.32
CA GLU A 133 12.80 -14.60 -4.15
C GLU A 133 13.41 -13.34 -3.49
N TRP A 134 12.98 -12.13 -3.91
CA TRP A 134 13.37 -10.85 -3.30
C TRP A 134 12.92 -10.73 -1.85
N ILE A 135 11.70 -11.17 -1.50
CA ILE A 135 11.26 -11.20 -0.09
C ILE A 135 12.21 -12.04 0.77
N LYS A 136 12.62 -13.22 0.28
CA LYS A 136 13.58 -14.08 0.99
C LYS A 136 14.95 -13.42 1.12
N ILE A 137 15.44 -12.80 0.05
CA ILE A 137 16.74 -12.10 0.04
C ILE A 137 16.73 -10.92 1.02
N LEU A 138 15.68 -10.09 1.01
CA LEU A 138 15.59 -8.96 1.92
C LEU A 138 15.61 -9.42 3.38
N ARG A 139 14.79 -10.41 3.73
CA ARG A 139 14.78 -10.96 5.09
C ARG A 139 16.14 -11.51 5.50
N LEU A 140 16.77 -12.30 4.63
CA LEU A 140 18.08 -12.88 4.87
C LEU A 140 19.13 -11.77 5.12
N LEU A 141 19.21 -10.76 4.24
CA LEU A 141 20.17 -9.67 4.37
C LEU A 141 19.92 -8.77 5.59
N TRP A 142 18.68 -8.64 6.04
CA TRP A 142 18.33 -7.83 7.21
C TRP A 142 18.62 -8.55 8.54
N THR A 143 18.70 -9.88 8.55
CA THR A 143 18.88 -10.68 9.77
C THR A 143 20.23 -11.35 9.91
N GLU A 144 20.87 -11.73 8.81
CA GLU A 144 22.09 -12.53 8.82
C GLU A 144 23.34 -11.71 8.42
N SER A 145 24.52 -12.09 8.98
CA SER A 145 25.83 -11.67 8.50
C SER A 145 26.41 -12.76 7.60
N ASP A 146 27.32 -12.37 6.71
CA ASP A 146 27.96 -13.32 5.78
C ASP A 146 26.94 -14.16 5.00
N ALA A 147 25.82 -13.51 4.63
CA ALA A 147 24.69 -14.15 4.01
C ALA A 147 25.02 -14.66 2.62
N SER A 148 24.52 -15.84 2.29
CA SER A 148 24.64 -16.43 0.95
C SER A 148 23.27 -16.87 0.46
N PHE A 149 22.99 -16.67 -0.82
CA PHE A 149 21.73 -17.03 -1.43
C PHE A 149 21.94 -17.63 -2.82
N GLU A 150 21.21 -18.69 -3.12
CA GLU A 150 21.19 -19.31 -4.44
C GLU A 150 19.75 -19.58 -4.84
N GLY A 151 19.25 -18.78 -5.78
CA GLY A 151 17.89 -18.83 -6.28
C GLY A 151 17.84 -18.98 -7.81
N GLN A 152 16.63 -18.89 -8.35
CA GLN A 152 16.39 -18.95 -9.79
C GLN A 152 16.86 -17.66 -10.50
N HIS A 153 16.65 -16.51 -9.89
CA HIS A 153 16.86 -15.18 -10.49
C HIS A 153 18.05 -14.45 -9.91
N TYR A 154 18.53 -14.84 -8.74
CA TYR A 154 19.61 -14.14 -8.06
C TYR A 154 20.50 -15.09 -7.26
N ARG A 155 21.80 -14.75 -7.19
CA ARG A 155 22.76 -15.48 -6.35
C ARG A 155 23.85 -14.55 -5.85
N PHE A 156 24.28 -14.79 -4.61
CA PHE A 156 25.42 -14.10 -4.00
C PHE A 156 26.03 -14.94 -2.87
N ARG A 157 27.23 -14.58 -2.44
CA ARG A 157 27.92 -15.24 -1.32
C ARG A 157 28.61 -14.19 -0.44
N GLY A 158 28.56 -14.42 0.88
CA GLY A 158 29.34 -13.67 1.85
C GLY A 158 28.97 -12.19 1.96
N ILE A 159 27.67 -11.83 1.82
CA ILE A 159 27.24 -10.44 1.91
C ILE A 159 26.76 -10.10 3.31
N THR A 160 27.25 -9.01 3.85
CA THR A 160 26.67 -8.33 5.03
C THR A 160 26.30 -6.91 4.61
N ILE A 161 25.06 -6.50 4.83
CA ILE A 161 24.66 -5.10 4.63
C ILE A 161 24.68 -4.33 5.95
N GLU A 162 25.11 -3.08 5.89
CA GLU A 162 25.06 -2.11 6.98
C GLU A 162 24.58 -0.74 6.44
N PRO A 163 23.72 0.02 7.17
CA PRO A 163 23.17 -0.36 8.48
C PRO A 163 22.13 -1.47 8.37
N ARG A 164 21.89 -2.18 9.47
CA ARG A 164 20.74 -3.07 9.59
C ARG A 164 19.48 -2.26 9.92
N PRO A 165 18.27 -2.75 9.57
CA PRO A 165 17.04 -2.09 9.96
C PRO A 165 16.91 -1.88 11.48
N ALA A 166 16.27 -0.80 11.88
CA ALA A 166 15.94 -0.54 13.28
C ALA A 166 14.85 -1.50 13.79
N ALA A 167 13.85 -1.80 12.95
CA ALA A 167 12.80 -2.78 13.26
C ALA A 167 13.37 -4.19 13.43
N LYS A 168 12.86 -4.94 14.42
CA LYS A 168 13.31 -6.31 14.72
C LYS A 168 12.17 -7.30 14.64
N PRO A 169 12.38 -8.51 14.08
CA PRO A 169 13.63 -8.98 13.47
C PRO A 169 13.97 -8.27 12.16
N HIS A 170 12.99 -7.71 11.47
CA HIS A 170 13.10 -6.92 10.24
C HIS A 170 11.82 -6.08 10.04
N PRO A 171 11.82 -5.07 9.15
CA PRO A 171 10.60 -4.35 8.76
C PRO A 171 9.55 -5.33 8.21
N PRO A 172 8.27 -5.21 8.58
CA PRO A 172 7.22 -6.06 8.04
C PRO A 172 7.16 -5.97 6.51
N ILE A 173 7.00 -7.13 5.85
CA ILE A 173 6.78 -7.20 4.40
C ILE A 173 5.37 -7.72 4.15
N TRP A 174 4.51 -6.89 3.56
CA TRP A 174 3.17 -7.30 3.15
C TRP A 174 3.11 -7.56 1.65
N ILE A 175 2.17 -8.38 1.20
CA ILE A 175 1.90 -8.61 -0.21
C ILE A 175 0.56 -7.99 -0.57
N ALA A 176 0.56 -7.08 -1.55
CA ALA A 176 -0.66 -6.57 -2.15
C ALA A 176 -1.18 -7.51 -3.23
N ASN A 177 -2.47 -7.83 -3.15
CA ASN A 177 -3.11 -8.77 -4.07
C ASN A 177 -4.60 -8.45 -4.30
N ASN A 178 -4.93 -8.14 -5.55
CA ASN A 178 -6.28 -7.91 -6.04
C ASN A 178 -6.66 -8.94 -7.11
N ALA A 179 -6.27 -10.20 -6.94
CA ALA A 179 -6.60 -11.24 -7.92
C ALA A 179 -8.11 -11.37 -8.09
N ILE A 180 -8.55 -11.35 -9.35
CA ILE A 180 -9.92 -11.60 -9.79
C ILE A 180 -9.90 -12.78 -10.78
N GLY A 181 -11.03 -13.43 -10.99
CA GLY A 181 -11.15 -14.56 -11.88
C GLY A 181 -11.59 -15.83 -11.16
N ASN A 182 -11.01 -16.97 -11.52
CA ASN A 182 -11.42 -18.22 -10.89
C ASN A 182 -10.85 -18.40 -9.46
N LEU A 183 -11.56 -19.20 -8.66
CA LEU A 183 -11.23 -19.43 -7.25
C LEU A 183 -9.86 -20.09 -7.06
N ASP A 184 -9.42 -20.95 -7.99
CA ASP A 184 -8.10 -21.59 -7.91
C ASP A 184 -6.96 -20.58 -8.05
N LEU A 185 -7.12 -19.60 -8.96
CA LEU A 185 -6.15 -18.51 -9.09
C LEU A 185 -6.09 -17.68 -7.81
N ILE A 186 -7.24 -17.29 -7.29
CA ILE A 186 -7.36 -16.52 -6.06
C ILE A 186 -6.75 -17.31 -4.90
N GLY A 187 -7.12 -18.58 -4.72
CA GLY A 187 -6.59 -19.45 -3.68
C GLY A 187 -5.07 -19.61 -3.72
N ARG A 188 -4.46 -19.75 -4.91
CA ARG A 188 -2.99 -19.75 -5.04
C ARG A 188 -2.34 -18.43 -4.64
N THR A 189 -3.01 -17.31 -4.90
CA THR A 189 -2.46 -16.01 -4.48
C THR A 189 -2.58 -15.82 -2.96
N HIS A 190 -3.68 -16.25 -2.35
CA HIS A 190 -3.84 -16.22 -0.89
C HIS A 190 -2.84 -17.15 -0.18
N LEU A 191 -2.57 -18.35 -0.73
CA LEU A 191 -1.55 -19.25 -0.21
C LEU A 191 -0.15 -18.61 -0.25
N ARG A 192 0.16 -17.87 -1.33
CA ARG A 192 1.42 -17.11 -1.42
C ARG A 192 1.51 -16.03 -0.35
N VAL A 193 0.43 -15.29 -0.12
CA VAL A 193 0.34 -14.30 0.96
C VAL A 193 0.57 -14.99 2.31
N ALA A 194 -0.14 -16.07 2.60
CA ALA A 194 -0.01 -16.80 3.85
C ALA A 194 1.41 -17.36 4.10
N ARG A 195 2.12 -17.78 3.06
CA ARG A 195 3.48 -18.35 3.17
C ARG A 195 4.59 -17.32 3.30
N HIS A 196 4.46 -16.19 2.62
CA HIS A 196 5.60 -15.30 2.38
C HIS A 196 5.45 -13.89 2.94
N ALA A 197 4.26 -13.49 3.41
CA ALA A 197 4.03 -12.14 3.89
C ALA A 197 3.78 -12.07 5.40
N ASP A 198 4.02 -10.89 5.97
CA ASP A 198 3.65 -10.56 7.36
C ASP A 198 2.26 -9.88 7.41
N GLY A 199 1.72 -9.55 6.25
CA GLY A 199 0.38 -8.97 6.08
C GLY A 199 -0.11 -9.01 4.64
N TRP A 200 -1.38 -8.66 4.46
CA TRP A 200 -2.05 -8.60 3.17
C TRP A 200 -2.64 -7.22 2.92
N GLU A 201 -2.36 -6.64 1.74
CA GLU A 201 -3.01 -5.43 1.25
C GLU A 201 -3.95 -5.74 0.10
N THR A 202 -5.11 -5.08 0.08
CA THR A 202 -6.06 -5.13 -1.04
C THR A 202 -6.73 -3.77 -1.25
N SER A 203 -7.20 -3.53 -2.47
CA SER A 203 -8.06 -2.38 -2.84
C SER A 203 -9.37 -2.83 -3.49
N LEU A 204 -9.77 -4.08 -3.27
CA LEU A 204 -11.06 -4.60 -3.76
C LEU A 204 -12.20 -3.93 -2.97
N PRO A 205 -13.30 -3.53 -3.65
CA PRO A 205 -14.31 -2.71 -3.01
C PRO A 205 -15.46 -3.48 -2.38
N ASP A 206 -15.68 -4.75 -2.74
CA ASP A 206 -16.86 -5.50 -2.31
C ASP A 206 -16.67 -6.10 -0.91
N PRO A 207 -17.44 -5.66 0.12
CA PRO A 207 -17.34 -6.19 1.47
C PRO A 207 -17.61 -7.70 1.57
N GLN A 208 -18.50 -8.26 0.75
CA GLN A 208 -18.81 -9.69 0.79
C GLN A 208 -17.64 -10.53 0.25
N ASP A 209 -17.06 -10.12 -0.89
CA ASP A 209 -15.86 -10.73 -1.43
C ASP A 209 -14.68 -10.61 -0.47
N LEU A 210 -14.51 -9.45 0.18
CA LEU A 210 -13.47 -9.22 1.17
C LEU A 210 -13.62 -10.11 2.41
N ALA A 211 -14.85 -10.30 2.92
CA ALA A 211 -15.11 -11.21 4.04
C ALA A 211 -14.67 -12.64 3.73
N TRP A 212 -15.00 -13.14 2.53
CA TRP A 212 -14.58 -14.46 2.07
C TRP A 212 -13.04 -14.56 1.96
N ARG A 213 -12.38 -13.55 1.38
CA ARG A 213 -10.91 -13.53 1.22
C ARG A 213 -10.17 -13.52 2.55
N LEU A 214 -10.65 -12.73 3.51
CA LEU A 214 -10.10 -12.69 4.87
C LEU A 214 -10.18 -14.08 5.52
N ASN A 215 -11.30 -14.77 5.37
CA ASN A 215 -11.48 -16.11 5.92
C ASN A 215 -10.59 -17.14 5.21
N ASP A 216 -10.47 -17.08 3.89
CA ASP A 216 -9.60 -17.98 3.13
C ASP A 216 -8.11 -17.78 3.48
N ILE A 217 -7.65 -16.52 3.64
CA ILE A 217 -6.29 -16.22 4.08
C ILE A 217 -6.06 -16.71 5.51
N ARG A 218 -7.02 -16.51 6.43
CA ARG A 218 -6.92 -16.99 7.81
C ARG A 218 -6.81 -18.52 7.88
N SER A 219 -7.62 -19.25 7.09
CA SER A 219 -7.49 -20.70 6.97
C SER A 219 -6.11 -21.12 6.52
N LYS A 220 -5.59 -20.50 5.45
CA LYS A 220 -4.26 -20.82 4.91
C LYS A 220 -3.12 -20.49 5.88
N LEU A 221 -3.26 -19.44 6.69
CA LEU A 221 -2.28 -19.15 7.75
C LEU A 221 -2.25 -20.28 8.78
N LEU A 222 -3.41 -20.79 9.20
CA LEU A 222 -3.49 -21.93 10.13
C LEU A 222 -2.89 -23.19 9.49
N ASP A 223 -3.17 -23.48 8.22
CA ASP A 223 -2.60 -24.62 7.48
C ASP A 223 -1.06 -24.53 7.38
N GLU A 224 -0.51 -23.31 7.32
CA GLU A 224 0.94 -23.04 7.33
C GLU A 224 1.52 -22.92 8.76
N GLY A 225 0.75 -23.23 9.81
CA GLY A 225 1.18 -23.17 11.22
C GLY A 225 1.42 -21.75 11.75
N ARG A 226 0.79 -20.74 11.14
CA ARG A 226 0.95 -19.33 11.52
C ARG A 226 -0.27 -18.81 12.27
N ASP A 227 -0.03 -17.93 13.23
CA ASP A 227 -1.12 -17.28 14.00
C ASP A 227 -1.78 -16.16 13.18
N PRO A 228 -3.08 -16.30 12.81
CA PRO A 228 -3.80 -15.26 12.10
C PRO A 228 -3.94 -13.93 12.88
N LYS A 229 -3.80 -13.93 14.21
CA LYS A 229 -3.87 -12.72 15.04
C LYS A 229 -2.63 -11.85 14.92
N ALA A 230 -1.48 -12.45 14.61
CA ALA A 230 -0.23 -11.75 14.35
C ALA A 230 -0.11 -11.24 12.92
N PHE A 231 -1.07 -11.58 12.04
CA PHE A 231 -1.06 -11.22 10.63
C PHE A 231 -1.87 -9.95 10.37
N GLU A 232 -1.26 -8.92 9.79
CA GLU A 232 -1.93 -7.66 9.53
C GLU A 232 -2.71 -7.69 8.20
N THR A 233 -3.86 -7.03 8.18
CA THR A 233 -4.71 -6.89 6.99
C THR A 233 -4.98 -5.42 6.71
N HIS A 234 -4.74 -4.98 5.49
CA HIS A 234 -4.76 -3.60 5.07
C HIS A 234 -5.69 -3.40 3.88
N LEU A 235 -6.69 -2.54 4.03
CA LEU A 235 -7.58 -2.13 2.96
C LEU A 235 -7.21 -0.73 2.48
N TYR A 236 -6.91 -0.61 1.20
CA TYR A 236 -6.70 0.67 0.52
C TYR A 236 -8.02 1.14 -0.12
N HIS A 237 -8.50 2.31 0.26
CA HIS A 237 -9.77 2.85 -0.20
C HIS A 237 -9.67 4.33 -0.57
N ASN A 238 -10.73 4.89 -1.17
CA ASN A 238 -10.79 6.29 -1.56
C ASN A 238 -11.92 7.00 -0.81
N ILE A 239 -11.80 8.31 -0.66
CA ILE A 239 -12.83 9.14 0.00
C ILE A 239 -12.87 10.53 -0.64
N ASN A 240 -14.08 11.08 -0.77
CA ASN A 240 -14.34 12.50 -1.06
C ASN A 240 -15.54 12.97 -0.22
N ILE A 241 -15.27 13.90 0.68
CA ILE A 241 -16.24 14.40 1.66
C ILE A 241 -16.83 15.69 1.11
N ASN A 242 -18.08 15.63 0.68
CA ASN A 242 -18.80 16.78 0.14
C ASN A 242 -20.29 16.60 0.43
N ASP A 243 -20.95 17.66 0.91
CA ASP A 243 -22.39 17.59 1.23
C ASP A 243 -23.26 17.39 -0.03
N ASP A 244 -22.73 17.75 -1.22
CA ASP A 244 -23.27 17.34 -2.50
C ASP A 244 -22.58 16.04 -2.96
N ARG A 245 -23.30 14.93 -2.83
CA ARG A 245 -22.80 13.59 -3.18
C ARG A 245 -22.50 13.42 -4.67
N GLU A 246 -23.24 14.07 -5.54
CA GLU A 246 -22.98 13.98 -6.98
C GLU A 246 -21.73 14.77 -7.35
N HIS A 247 -21.49 15.92 -6.72
CA HIS A 247 -20.25 16.66 -6.84
C HIS A 247 -19.04 15.81 -6.35
N ALA A 248 -19.17 15.14 -5.19
CA ALA A 248 -18.15 14.21 -4.68
C ALA A 248 -17.83 13.09 -5.69
N PHE A 249 -18.88 12.54 -6.32
CA PHE A 249 -18.74 11.50 -7.33
C PHE A 249 -17.99 12.01 -8.59
N GLU A 250 -18.43 13.12 -9.17
CA GLU A 250 -17.83 13.66 -10.39
C GLU A 250 -16.36 14.09 -10.16
N GLU A 251 -16.09 14.72 -9.03
CA GLU A 251 -14.70 15.09 -8.68
C GLU A 251 -13.84 13.84 -8.47
N SER A 252 -14.31 12.85 -7.73
CA SER A 252 -13.57 11.59 -7.51
C SER A 252 -13.31 10.85 -8.81
N LYS A 253 -14.31 10.77 -9.70
CA LYS A 253 -14.16 10.15 -11.02
C LYS A 253 -13.07 10.85 -11.80
N ARG A 254 -13.14 12.17 -11.96
CA ARG A 254 -12.14 12.96 -12.67
C ARG A 254 -10.74 12.82 -12.04
N PHE A 255 -10.65 12.89 -10.70
CA PHE A 255 -9.37 12.72 -9.99
C PHE A 255 -8.76 11.36 -10.26
N LEU A 256 -9.51 10.28 -10.09
CA LEU A 256 -9.03 8.92 -10.26
C LEU A 256 -8.66 8.60 -11.72
N GLU A 257 -9.46 9.05 -12.68
CA GLU A 257 -9.14 8.89 -14.11
C GLU A 257 -7.86 9.64 -14.49
N THR A 258 -7.68 10.85 -13.99
CA THR A 258 -6.42 11.61 -14.16
C THR A 258 -5.25 10.91 -13.46
N TYR A 259 -5.47 10.44 -12.22
CA TYR A 259 -4.45 9.76 -11.42
C TYR A 259 -4.01 8.43 -12.04
N TYR A 260 -4.92 7.65 -12.62
CA TYR A 260 -4.60 6.35 -13.19
C TYR A 260 -4.32 6.39 -14.69
N GLY A 261 -4.76 7.42 -15.39
CA GLY A 261 -4.66 7.56 -16.86
C GLY A 261 -5.56 6.55 -17.59
N GLU A 262 -6.71 6.23 -17.00
CA GLU A 262 -7.70 5.28 -17.54
C GLU A 262 -9.11 5.67 -17.07
N GLU A 263 -10.10 5.35 -17.89
CA GLU A 263 -11.50 5.59 -17.55
C GLU A 263 -12.05 4.53 -16.58
N PHE A 264 -12.94 4.96 -15.70
CA PHE A 264 -13.64 4.08 -14.76
C PHE A 264 -15.16 4.17 -14.94
N SER A 265 -15.84 3.01 -14.88
CA SER A 265 -17.29 3.00 -14.86
C SER A 265 -17.84 3.69 -13.62
N PRO A 266 -19.03 4.33 -13.70
CA PRO A 266 -19.69 4.90 -12.53
C PRO A 266 -19.85 3.91 -11.38
N THR A 267 -20.21 2.68 -11.68
CA THR A 267 -20.33 1.60 -10.67
C THR A 267 -19.02 1.36 -9.94
N ARG A 268 -17.88 1.35 -10.68
CA ARG A 268 -16.55 1.17 -10.06
C ARG A 268 -16.21 2.30 -9.12
N ILE A 269 -16.46 3.56 -9.51
CA ILE A 269 -16.20 4.72 -8.65
C ILE A 269 -17.07 4.67 -7.39
N ARG A 270 -18.40 4.45 -7.54
CA ARG A 270 -19.33 4.40 -6.40
C ARG A 270 -19.03 3.26 -5.41
N SER A 271 -18.47 2.14 -5.88
CA SER A 271 -18.05 1.04 -4.99
C SER A 271 -16.68 1.25 -4.37
N TRP A 272 -15.80 2.02 -5.01
CA TRP A 272 -14.40 2.19 -4.59
C TRP A 272 -14.12 3.47 -3.82
N CYS A 273 -15.13 4.32 -3.64
CA CYS A 273 -15.02 5.59 -2.93
C CYS A 273 -16.13 5.74 -1.90
N ALA A 274 -15.78 6.18 -0.71
CA ALA A 274 -16.74 6.77 0.23
C ALA A 274 -17.04 8.19 -0.25
N LEU A 275 -18.29 8.47 -0.63
CA LEU A 275 -18.71 9.69 -1.30
C LEU A 275 -19.90 10.32 -0.59
N GLY A 276 -19.87 11.62 -0.39
CA GLY A 276 -21.00 12.38 0.14
C GLY A 276 -20.67 13.09 1.45
N SER A 277 -21.71 13.36 2.25
CA SER A 277 -21.55 13.99 3.56
C SER A 277 -20.68 13.15 4.51
N PRO A 278 -20.20 13.72 5.62
CA PRO A 278 -19.48 12.96 6.63
C PRO A 278 -20.23 11.69 7.08
N GLU A 279 -21.56 11.77 7.28
CA GLU A 279 -22.39 10.65 7.71
C GLU A 279 -22.45 9.55 6.64
N GLU A 280 -22.61 9.91 5.36
CA GLU A 280 -22.60 8.97 4.24
C GLU A 280 -21.25 8.29 4.09
N CYS A 281 -20.15 9.03 4.26
CA CYS A 281 -18.81 8.48 4.27
C CYS A 281 -18.60 7.50 5.43
N VAL A 282 -19.05 7.83 6.63
CA VAL A 282 -18.99 6.95 7.82
C VAL A 282 -19.78 5.67 7.56
N GLU A 283 -21.04 5.76 7.08
CA GLU A 283 -21.86 4.59 6.76
C GLU A 283 -21.15 3.64 5.79
N HIS A 284 -20.55 4.20 4.73
CA HIS A 284 -19.77 3.43 3.76
C HIS A 284 -18.56 2.74 4.41
N LEU A 285 -17.79 3.43 5.24
CA LEU A 285 -16.58 2.90 5.88
C LEU A 285 -16.88 1.88 6.98
N LEU A 286 -18.05 1.95 7.63
CA LEU A 286 -18.46 1.00 8.65
C LEU A 286 -18.59 -0.43 8.11
N ALA A 287 -18.94 -0.61 6.85
CA ALA A 287 -18.97 -1.94 6.23
C ALA A 287 -17.62 -2.64 6.32
N TYR A 288 -16.52 -1.91 6.13
CA TYR A 288 -15.14 -2.44 6.21
C TYR A 288 -14.64 -2.55 7.65
N LYS A 289 -15.00 -1.63 8.53
CA LYS A 289 -14.68 -1.71 9.96
C LYS A 289 -15.20 -3.03 10.56
N ARG A 290 -16.42 -3.43 10.20
CA ARG A 290 -17.06 -4.68 10.65
C ARG A 290 -16.38 -5.95 10.15
N LEU A 291 -15.65 -5.90 9.04
CA LEU A 291 -14.88 -7.04 8.51
C LEU A 291 -13.64 -7.36 9.35
N GLY A 292 -13.19 -6.43 10.20
CA GLY A 292 -12.06 -6.61 11.09
C GLY A 292 -10.70 -6.51 10.40
N PHE A 293 -10.57 -5.65 9.38
CA PHE A 293 -9.25 -5.25 8.89
C PHE A 293 -8.45 -4.58 10.00
N SER A 294 -7.14 -4.86 10.04
CA SER A 294 -6.22 -4.21 11.00
C SER A 294 -6.12 -2.71 10.72
N GLU A 295 -6.13 -2.35 9.43
CA GLU A 295 -5.94 -0.98 8.99
C GLU A 295 -6.74 -0.69 7.71
N LEU A 296 -7.28 0.54 7.64
CA LEU A 296 -7.90 1.13 6.45
C LEU A 296 -7.11 2.38 6.08
N THR A 297 -6.53 2.43 4.89
CA THR A 297 -5.91 3.66 4.38
C THR A 297 -6.79 4.36 3.36
N LEU A 298 -6.87 5.67 3.49
CA LEU A 298 -7.74 6.53 2.69
C LEU A 298 -6.92 7.44 1.77
N ARG A 299 -7.28 7.46 0.49
CA ARG A 299 -6.85 8.46 -0.47
C ARG A 299 -7.93 9.51 -0.60
N LEU A 300 -7.58 10.76 -0.42
CA LEU A 300 -8.44 11.89 -0.71
C LEU A 300 -8.53 12.08 -2.23
N THR A 301 -9.72 11.98 -2.80
CA THR A 301 -9.95 12.07 -4.26
C THR A 301 -10.47 13.43 -4.68
N SER A 302 -9.79 14.47 -4.25
CA SER A 302 -10.07 15.88 -4.56
C SER A 302 -8.77 16.61 -4.92
N TRP A 303 -8.88 17.73 -5.61
CA TRP A 303 -7.76 18.65 -5.81
C TRP A 303 -7.45 19.48 -4.57
N ASP A 304 -8.45 19.75 -3.71
CA ASP A 304 -8.23 20.39 -2.42
C ASP A 304 -7.95 19.36 -1.33
N GLN A 305 -6.71 18.90 -1.29
CA GLN A 305 -6.25 17.88 -0.34
C GLN A 305 -6.31 18.37 1.13
N GLU A 306 -6.06 19.66 1.35
CA GLU A 306 -6.06 20.27 2.70
C GLU A 306 -7.47 20.32 3.28
N ALA A 307 -8.45 20.85 2.52
CA ALA A 307 -9.84 20.89 2.98
C ALA A 307 -10.40 19.48 3.21
N GLN A 308 -10.06 18.52 2.35
CA GLN A 308 -10.48 17.13 2.54
C GLN A 308 -9.84 16.49 3.78
N PHE A 309 -8.58 16.79 4.06
CA PHE A 309 -7.91 16.31 5.27
C PHE A 309 -8.57 16.88 6.54
N GLU A 310 -8.90 18.18 6.56
CA GLU A 310 -9.61 18.81 7.69
C GLU A 310 -10.96 18.14 7.95
N ARG A 311 -11.76 17.96 6.91
CA ARG A 311 -13.05 17.27 7.02
C ARG A 311 -12.90 15.80 7.45
N LEU A 312 -11.89 15.10 6.92
CA LEU A 312 -11.61 13.72 7.33
C LEU A 312 -11.35 13.63 8.84
N VAL A 313 -10.40 14.41 9.33
CA VAL A 313 -9.96 14.34 10.74
C VAL A 313 -10.97 14.96 11.70
N GLY A 314 -11.66 16.05 11.29
CA GLY A 314 -12.59 16.79 12.13
C GLY A 314 -14.01 16.24 12.17
N GLU A 315 -14.49 15.62 11.07
CA GLU A 315 -15.90 15.22 10.92
C GLU A 315 -16.05 13.69 10.79
N VAL A 316 -15.32 13.05 9.86
CA VAL A 316 -15.52 11.62 9.54
C VAL A 316 -14.90 10.70 10.58
N LEU A 317 -13.62 10.90 10.94
CA LEU A 317 -12.92 9.97 11.84
C LEU A 317 -13.50 9.96 13.24
N PRO A 318 -13.87 11.10 13.89
CA PRO A 318 -14.55 11.07 15.18
C PRO A 318 -15.84 10.24 15.14
N ALA A 319 -16.71 10.48 14.15
CA ALA A 319 -17.97 9.75 14.00
C ALA A 319 -17.74 8.23 13.70
N LEU A 320 -16.71 7.90 12.93
CA LEU A 320 -16.33 6.52 12.66
C LEU A 320 -15.77 5.81 13.92
N GLU A 321 -15.09 6.52 14.80
CA GLU A 321 -14.60 5.98 16.08
C GLU A 321 -15.76 5.65 17.01
N GLU A 322 -16.75 6.55 17.13
CA GLU A 322 -17.94 6.41 17.99
C GLU A 322 -18.92 5.35 17.49
N ALA A 323 -19.01 5.15 16.18
CA ALA A 323 -19.88 4.13 15.59
C ALA A 323 -19.27 2.73 15.79
N ALA A 324 -19.75 2.01 16.82
CA ALA A 324 -19.26 0.67 17.23
C ALA A 324 -19.76 -0.46 16.30
#